data_ec85cad5e0c80ea41306b6b73360447f
#
_entry.id   ec85cad5e0c80ea41306b6b73360447f
#
_cell.length_a   1.000
_cell.length_b   1.000
_cell.length_c   1.000
_cell.angle_alpha   90.00
_cell.angle_beta   90.00
_cell.angle_gamma   90.00
#
_symmetry.space_group_name_H-M   'P 1'
#
loop_
_entity.id
_entity.type
_entity.pdbx_description
1 polymer ?
#
loop_
_entity_poly.entity_id
_entity_poly.type
_entity_poly.pdbx_seq_one_letter_code
_entity_poly.pdbx_strand_id
1 'polypeptide(L)'
;GSYISVQNAIMALIVKSANDVATVVAEHISGTEREFAKLMTKYARDIGMKNTTFKNASGLPNKAQMTTARDISMLSHKLITKFPKQYDLFKTEKFNWNGKIYKTHNRLMQSYIGADGIKTGYIRASGFQLAFSAVRNNKRLIGVYFGGDTGKQRNQRLSFLMTKAFEGLDIISAKKASIKIKD
;
A
#
# COMPACT_ATOMS: atom_id res chain seq x y z
N GLY A 1 -20.09 -8.70 21.69
CA GLY A 1 -18.74 -8.80 21.23
C GLY A 1 -18.46 -10.12 20.55
N SER A 2 -17.93 -10.08 19.34
CA SER A 2 -17.43 -11.25 18.62
C SER A 2 -15.90 -11.20 18.58
N TYR A 3 -15.28 -12.37 18.49
CA TYR A 3 -13.82 -12.48 18.34
C TYR A 3 -13.44 -12.54 16.86
N ILE A 4 -12.31 -11.93 16.51
CA ILE A 4 -11.68 -12.05 15.19
C ILE A 4 -10.24 -12.54 15.38
N SER A 5 -9.83 -13.55 14.62
CA SER A 5 -8.43 -14.00 14.66
C SER A 5 -7.51 -12.94 14.05
N VAL A 6 -6.25 -12.87 14.48
CA VAL A 6 -5.25 -11.95 13.93
C VAL A 6 -5.14 -12.08 12.41
N GLN A 7 -5.15 -13.31 11.89
CA GLN A 7 -5.12 -13.55 10.44
C GLN A 7 -6.31 -12.93 9.73
N ASN A 8 -7.53 -13.13 10.23
CA ASN A 8 -8.73 -12.55 9.65
C ASN A 8 -8.76 -11.03 9.79
N ALA A 9 -8.26 -10.47 10.89
CA ALA A 9 -8.11 -9.03 11.05
C ALA A 9 -7.17 -8.45 9.97
N ILE A 10 -6.01 -9.06 9.75
CA ILE A 10 -5.08 -8.65 8.68
C ILE A 10 -5.76 -8.72 7.31
N MET A 11 -6.49 -9.79 7.01
CA MET A 11 -7.21 -9.95 5.75
C MET A 11 -8.32 -8.91 5.57
N ALA A 12 -9.07 -8.61 6.63
CA ALA A 12 -10.09 -7.56 6.62
C ALA A 12 -9.48 -6.17 6.36
N LEU A 13 -8.31 -5.88 6.94
CA LEU A 13 -7.58 -4.63 6.71
C LEU A 13 -7.07 -4.52 5.28
N ILE A 14 -6.46 -5.58 4.73
CA ILE A 14 -5.86 -5.58 3.39
C ILE A 14 -6.96 -5.53 2.32
N VAL A 15 -7.92 -6.45 2.37
CA VAL A 15 -8.89 -6.67 1.29
C VAL A 15 -10.07 -5.72 1.38
N LYS A 16 -10.70 -5.63 2.56
CA LYS A 16 -11.91 -4.82 2.77
C LYS A 16 -11.60 -3.38 3.17
N SER A 17 -10.40 -3.12 3.73
CA SER A 17 -10.10 -1.83 4.36
C SER A 17 -11.06 -1.51 5.51
N ALA A 18 -11.28 -2.48 6.39
CA ALA A 18 -12.25 -2.42 7.48
C ALA A 18 -11.77 -1.44 8.58
N ASN A 19 -12.42 -0.29 8.67
CA ASN A 19 -12.03 0.77 9.61
C ASN A 19 -12.26 0.36 11.07
N ASP A 20 -13.35 -0.34 11.35
CA ASP A 20 -13.69 -0.91 12.65
C ASP A 20 -12.62 -1.90 13.13
N VAL A 21 -12.17 -2.78 12.25
CA VAL A 21 -11.07 -3.71 12.56
C VAL A 21 -9.76 -2.97 12.81
N ALA A 22 -9.50 -1.87 12.09
CA ALA A 22 -8.30 -1.05 12.34
C ALA A 22 -8.32 -0.45 13.76
N THR A 23 -9.47 0.05 14.21
CA THR A 23 -9.64 0.56 15.57
C THR A 23 -9.47 -0.55 16.62
N VAL A 24 -10.10 -1.71 16.43
CA VAL A 24 -9.95 -2.86 17.35
C VAL A 24 -8.48 -3.30 17.48
N VAL A 25 -7.75 -3.41 16.37
CA VAL A 25 -6.32 -3.77 16.38
C VAL A 25 -5.50 -2.70 17.09
N ALA A 26 -5.80 -1.42 16.85
CA ALA A 26 -5.13 -0.29 17.49
C ALA A 26 -5.31 -0.29 19.01
N GLU A 27 -6.53 -0.49 19.47
CA GLU A 27 -6.88 -0.55 20.90
C GLU A 27 -6.25 -1.78 21.58
N HIS A 28 -6.24 -2.94 20.89
CA HIS A 28 -5.60 -4.15 21.41
C HIS A 28 -4.09 -3.96 21.64
N ILE A 29 -3.42 -3.24 20.73
CA ILE A 29 -1.95 -3.05 20.80
C ILE A 29 -1.55 -1.94 21.78
N SER A 30 -2.33 -0.84 21.84
CA SER A 30 -1.91 0.39 22.53
C SER A 30 -2.93 0.92 23.53
N GLY A 31 -3.97 0.15 23.84
CA GLY A 31 -5.04 0.53 24.77
C GLY A 31 -6.06 1.52 24.19
N THR A 32 -5.61 2.46 23.35
CA THR A 32 -6.47 3.39 22.63
C THR A 32 -5.97 3.63 21.20
N GLU A 33 -6.89 3.95 20.28
CA GLU A 33 -6.54 4.33 18.91
C GLU A 33 -5.61 5.56 18.87
N ARG A 34 -5.77 6.50 19.81
CA ARG A 34 -4.92 7.68 19.93
C ARG A 34 -3.47 7.32 20.25
N GLU A 35 -3.23 6.43 21.20
CA GLU A 35 -1.87 5.98 21.53
C GLU A 35 -1.28 5.15 20.42
N PHE A 36 -2.09 4.34 19.73
CA PHE A 36 -1.65 3.62 18.53
C PHE A 36 -1.23 4.58 17.40
N ALA A 37 -1.98 5.66 17.16
CA ALA A 37 -1.60 6.67 16.16
C ALA A 37 -0.27 7.37 16.50
N LYS A 38 0.04 7.58 17.77
CA LYS A 38 1.36 8.07 18.21
C LYS A 38 2.45 7.03 17.91
N LEU A 39 2.18 5.76 18.22
CA LEU A 39 3.07 4.65 17.93
C LEU A 39 3.34 4.54 16.41
N MET A 40 2.30 4.59 15.58
CA MET A 40 2.43 4.63 14.11
C MET A 40 3.32 5.79 13.66
N THR A 41 3.12 6.98 14.23
CA THR A 41 3.92 8.18 13.88
C THR A 41 5.38 8.02 14.30
N LYS A 42 5.65 7.42 15.47
CA LYS A 42 7.00 7.09 15.91
C LYS A 42 7.67 6.13 14.94
N TYR A 43 7.03 5.01 14.60
CA TYR A 43 7.56 4.07 13.62
C TYR A 43 7.79 4.72 12.25
N ALA A 44 6.89 5.60 11.80
CA ALA A 44 7.09 6.35 10.58
C ALA A 44 8.40 7.16 10.62
N ARG A 45 8.69 7.84 11.71
CA ARG A 45 9.96 8.57 11.90
C ARG A 45 11.16 7.62 11.88
N ASP A 46 11.06 6.49 12.59
CA ASP A 46 12.14 5.49 12.71
C ASP A 46 12.53 4.91 11.34
N ILE A 47 11.59 4.80 10.42
CA ILE A 47 11.84 4.34 9.03
C ILE A 47 12.11 5.47 8.03
N GLY A 48 12.18 6.73 8.50
CA GLY A 48 12.58 7.88 7.70
C GLY A 48 11.44 8.67 7.06
N MET A 49 10.17 8.39 7.39
CA MET A 49 8.99 9.12 6.90
C MET A 49 8.84 10.47 7.61
N LYS A 50 9.69 11.45 7.23
CA LYS A 50 9.82 12.72 7.93
C LYS A 50 8.60 13.64 7.86
N ASN A 51 7.75 13.46 6.84
CA ASN A 51 6.58 14.29 6.57
C ASN A 51 5.25 13.56 6.82
N THR A 52 5.27 12.52 7.67
CA THR A 52 4.06 11.73 7.98
C THR A 52 3.68 11.86 9.45
N THR A 53 2.42 12.14 9.70
CA THR A 53 1.82 12.14 11.03
C THR A 53 0.49 11.40 10.97
N PHE A 54 0.33 10.37 11.78
CA PHE A 54 -0.91 9.62 11.93
C PHE A 54 -1.71 10.16 13.11
N LYS A 55 -3.05 10.15 12.99
CA LYS A 55 -4.01 10.58 14.02
C LYS A 55 -5.05 9.51 14.33
N ASN A 56 -5.18 8.51 13.46
CA ASN A 56 -6.00 7.33 13.67
C ASN A 56 -5.39 6.13 12.92
N ALA A 57 -5.94 4.94 13.16
CA ALA A 57 -5.48 3.69 12.57
C ALA A 57 -6.07 3.42 11.18
N SER A 58 -7.20 4.03 10.86
CA SER A 58 -8.02 3.70 9.69
C SER A 58 -7.75 4.57 8.47
N GLY A 59 -7.18 5.76 8.66
CA GLY A 59 -7.04 6.77 7.60
C GLY A 59 -8.31 7.61 7.40
N LEU A 60 -9.27 7.55 8.31
CA LEU A 60 -10.43 8.44 8.30
C LEU A 60 -10.00 9.90 8.40
N PRO A 61 -10.80 10.86 7.88
CA PRO A 61 -10.41 12.26 7.79
C PRO A 61 -10.01 12.86 9.14
N ASN A 62 -8.80 13.44 9.17
CA ASN A 62 -8.32 14.26 10.27
C ASN A 62 -7.36 15.31 9.68
N LYS A 63 -7.60 16.60 9.96
CA LYS A 63 -6.83 17.72 9.39
C LYS A 63 -5.33 17.68 9.75
N ALA A 64 -4.98 17.06 10.87
CA ALA A 64 -3.60 16.93 11.33
C ALA A 64 -2.93 15.61 10.89
N GLN A 65 -3.63 14.77 10.12
CA GLN A 65 -3.09 13.54 9.56
C GLN A 65 -2.53 13.82 8.17
N MET A 66 -1.21 13.75 8.04
CA MET A 66 -0.49 14.13 6.83
C MET A 66 0.50 13.05 6.42
N THR A 67 0.72 12.95 5.11
CA THR A 67 1.79 12.11 4.54
C THR A 67 2.20 12.65 3.16
N THR A 68 3.21 12.03 2.56
CA THR A 68 3.66 12.30 1.19
C THR A 68 3.76 10.99 0.39
N ALA A 69 3.74 11.10 -0.95
CA ALA A 69 3.94 9.94 -1.81
C ALA A 69 5.31 9.29 -1.56
N ARG A 70 6.35 10.08 -1.28
CA ARG A 70 7.70 9.61 -0.92
C ARG A 70 7.66 8.80 0.37
N ASP A 71 7.04 9.31 1.42
CA ASP A 71 6.98 8.62 2.72
C ASP A 71 6.22 7.28 2.59
N ILE A 72 5.09 7.26 1.88
CA ILE A 72 4.35 6.01 1.64
C ILE A 72 5.15 5.04 0.76
N SER A 73 5.96 5.52 -0.19
CA SER A 73 6.86 4.63 -0.94
C SER A 73 7.94 4.00 -0.06
N MET A 74 8.46 4.75 0.92
CA MET A 74 9.40 4.24 1.92
C MET A 74 8.77 3.19 2.82
N LEU A 75 7.55 3.44 3.32
CA LEU A 75 6.77 2.46 4.09
C LEU A 75 6.55 1.18 3.26
N SER A 76 6.13 1.33 2.02
CA SER A 76 5.90 0.22 1.10
C SER A 76 7.17 -0.61 0.89
N HIS A 77 8.30 0.05 0.65
CA HIS A 77 9.61 -0.61 0.52
C HIS A 77 10.00 -1.35 1.80
N LYS A 78 9.84 -0.73 2.97
CA LYS A 78 10.14 -1.38 4.26
C LYS A 78 9.24 -2.59 4.51
N LEU A 79 7.94 -2.50 4.20
CA LEU A 79 7.00 -3.60 4.32
C LEU A 79 7.45 -4.80 3.45
N ILE A 80 7.77 -4.57 2.19
CA ILE A 80 8.21 -5.59 1.25
C ILE A 80 9.53 -6.25 1.70
N THR A 81 10.50 -5.45 2.14
CA THR A 81 11.86 -5.94 2.44
C THR A 81 11.99 -6.54 3.83
N LYS A 82 11.25 -6.06 4.81
CA LYS A 82 11.33 -6.54 6.21
C LYS A 82 10.33 -7.63 6.53
N PHE A 83 9.21 -7.68 5.81
CA PHE A 83 8.11 -8.62 6.05
C PHE A 83 7.67 -9.35 4.77
N PRO A 84 8.60 -10.00 4.02
CA PRO A 84 8.28 -10.56 2.71
C PRO A 84 7.19 -11.64 2.78
N LYS A 85 7.16 -12.47 3.83
CA LYS A 85 6.13 -13.50 4.02
C LYS A 85 4.74 -12.89 4.25
N GLN A 86 4.65 -11.83 5.07
CA GLN A 86 3.40 -11.12 5.33
C GLN A 86 2.97 -10.27 4.13
N TYR A 87 3.95 -9.79 3.36
CA TYR A 87 3.67 -9.03 2.14
C TYR A 87 2.91 -9.85 1.09
N ASP A 88 3.12 -11.16 1.02
CA ASP A 88 2.37 -12.03 0.12
C ASP A 88 0.85 -11.97 0.32
N LEU A 89 0.37 -11.63 1.51
CA LEU A 89 -1.05 -11.43 1.79
C LEU A 89 -1.67 -10.28 0.96
N PHE A 90 -0.86 -9.30 0.54
CA PHE A 90 -1.34 -8.15 -0.24
C PHE A 90 -1.75 -8.51 -1.68
N LYS A 91 -1.40 -9.70 -2.15
CA LYS A 91 -1.87 -10.27 -3.44
C LYS A 91 -3.30 -10.78 -3.38
N THR A 92 -3.90 -10.85 -2.18
CA THR A 92 -5.23 -11.45 -1.99
C THR A 92 -6.31 -10.58 -2.59
N GLU A 93 -7.06 -11.17 -3.52
CA GLU A 93 -8.16 -10.49 -4.22
C GLU A 93 -9.50 -10.65 -3.52
N LYS A 94 -9.70 -11.76 -2.81
CA LYS A 94 -10.97 -12.11 -2.15
C LYS A 94 -10.71 -12.64 -0.76
N PHE A 95 -11.60 -12.28 0.17
CA PHE A 95 -11.57 -12.73 1.55
C PHE A 95 -12.97 -13.14 1.99
N ASN A 96 -13.12 -14.35 2.54
CA ASN A 96 -14.38 -14.81 3.09
C ASN A 96 -14.39 -14.60 4.60
N TRP A 97 -15.42 -13.93 5.09
CA TRP A 97 -15.68 -13.74 6.50
C TRP A 97 -17.15 -13.98 6.79
N ASN A 98 -17.46 -14.93 7.67
CA ASN A 98 -18.82 -15.31 8.05
C ASN A 98 -19.74 -15.56 6.85
N GLY A 99 -19.27 -16.34 5.86
CA GLY A 99 -20.03 -16.67 4.65
C GLY A 99 -20.12 -15.56 3.61
N LYS A 100 -19.61 -14.35 3.90
CA LYS A 100 -19.61 -13.23 2.98
C LYS A 100 -18.25 -13.04 2.31
N ILE A 101 -18.25 -12.96 0.98
CA ILE A 101 -17.04 -12.72 0.19
C ILE A 101 -16.83 -11.22 -0.01
N TYR A 102 -15.70 -10.73 0.45
CA TYR A 102 -15.21 -9.38 0.20
C TYR A 102 -14.16 -9.40 -0.91
N LYS A 103 -14.19 -8.40 -1.79
CA LYS A 103 -13.22 -8.24 -2.88
C LYS A 103 -12.32 -7.05 -2.60
N THR A 104 -11.07 -7.14 -3.06
CA THR A 104 -10.13 -6.02 -2.96
C THR A 104 -10.61 -4.80 -3.72
N HIS A 105 -10.32 -3.62 -3.19
CA HIS A 105 -10.54 -2.34 -3.88
C HIS A 105 -9.44 -2.00 -4.89
N ASN A 106 -8.33 -2.75 -4.89
CA ASN A 106 -7.20 -2.53 -5.80
C ASN A 106 -7.43 -3.26 -7.14
N ARG A 107 -8.30 -2.69 -7.98
CA ARG A 107 -8.62 -3.26 -9.30
C ARG A 107 -7.40 -3.33 -10.25
N LEU A 108 -6.37 -2.52 -10.02
CA LEU A 108 -5.18 -2.52 -10.86
C LEU A 108 -4.39 -3.82 -10.71
N MET A 109 -4.51 -4.52 -9.59
CA MET A 109 -3.92 -5.85 -9.40
C MET A 109 -4.36 -6.89 -10.43
N GLN A 110 -5.60 -6.78 -10.93
CA GLN A 110 -6.16 -7.74 -11.89
C GLN A 110 -5.77 -7.43 -13.34
N SER A 111 -5.37 -6.20 -13.63
CA SER A 111 -5.16 -5.72 -15.00
C SER A 111 -3.72 -5.34 -15.32
N TYR A 112 -2.85 -5.19 -14.32
CA TYR A 112 -1.46 -4.77 -14.53
C TYR A 112 -0.50 -5.94 -14.34
N ILE A 113 0.29 -6.24 -15.37
CA ILE A 113 1.23 -7.38 -15.38
C ILE A 113 2.26 -7.22 -14.27
N GLY A 114 2.40 -8.27 -13.45
CA GLY A 114 3.35 -8.33 -12.34
C GLY A 114 2.89 -7.62 -11.06
N ALA A 115 1.64 -7.13 -11.02
CA ALA A 115 1.07 -6.50 -9.82
C ALA A 115 1.02 -7.47 -8.62
N ASP A 116 1.44 -6.99 -7.43
CA ASP A 116 1.44 -7.78 -6.21
C ASP A 116 1.05 -7.00 -4.93
N GLY A 117 0.48 -5.83 -5.09
CA GLY A 117 -0.02 -5.00 -3.96
C GLY A 117 -0.26 -3.56 -4.36
N ILE A 118 -0.50 -2.63 -3.45
CA ILE A 118 -0.41 -2.73 -2.00
C ILE A 118 -1.77 -2.33 -1.39
N LYS A 119 -2.09 -1.00 -1.42
CA LYS A 119 -3.29 -0.51 -0.71
C LYS A 119 -3.89 0.73 -1.36
N THR A 120 -5.20 0.69 -1.53
CA THR A 120 -6.01 1.85 -1.95
C THR A 120 -6.41 2.69 -0.75
N GLY A 121 -6.63 3.98 -0.99
CA GLY A 121 -7.25 4.89 -0.04
C GLY A 121 -8.24 5.81 -0.75
N TYR A 122 -9.19 6.33 0.00
CA TYR A 122 -10.11 7.37 -0.44
C TYR A 122 -10.61 8.19 0.76
N ILE A 123 -10.47 9.49 0.66
CA ILE A 123 -11.24 10.45 1.46
C ILE A 123 -11.70 11.59 0.54
N ARG A 124 -12.87 12.16 0.84
CA ARG A 124 -13.44 13.23 0.00
C ARG A 124 -12.49 14.42 -0.21
N ALA A 125 -11.73 14.78 0.82
CA ALA A 125 -10.84 15.94 0.80
C ALA A 125 -9.58 15.75 -0.07
N SER A 126 -9.11 14.52 -0.28
CA SER A 126 -7.86 14.23 -1.02
C SER A 126 -8.04 13.22 -2.17
N GLY A 127 -9.27 12.88 -2.53
CA GLY A 127 -9.59 12.04 -3.67
C GLY A 127 -9.17 10.57 -3.51
N PHE A 128 -8.86 9.92 -4.61
CA PHE A 128 -8.49 8.51 -4.68
C PHE A 128 -6.97 8.32 -4.66
N GLN A 129 -6.49 7.45 -3.75
CA GLN A 129 -5.07 7.15 -3.59
C GLN A 129 -4.78 5.68 -3.87
N LEU A 130 -3.51 5.39 -4.22
CA LEU A 130 -3.00 4.02 -4.34
C LEU A 130 -1.49 4.00 -4.08
N ALA A 131 -1.07 3.17 -3.14
CA ALA A 131 0.26 2.61 -3.09
C ALA A 131 0.24 1.28 -3.85
N PHE A 132 1.10 1.13 -4.83
CA PHE A 132 1.09 0.03 -5.78
C PHE A 132 2.49 -0.55 -5.96
N SER A 133 2.58 -1.85 -6.16
CA SER A 133 3.82 -2.53 -6.48
C SER A 133 3.62 -3.54 -7.61
N ALA A 134 4.64 -3.66 -8.45
CA ALA A 134 4.70 -4.68 -9.47
C ALA A 134 6.14 -5.16 -9.69
N VAL A 135 6.27 -6.42 -10.14
CA VAL A 135 7.55 -7.06 -10.48
C VAL A 135 7.51 -7.49 -11.94
N ARG A 136 8.52 -7.08 -12.73
CA ARG A 136 8.75 -7.52 -14.10
C ARG A 136 10.24 -7.79 -14.29
N ASN A 137 10.60 -8.88 -14.95
CA ASN A 137 12.00 -9.23 -15.23
C ASN A 137 12.91 -9.14 -13.98
N ASN A 138 12.45 -9.66 -12.83
CA ASN A 138 13.10 -9.59 -11.52
C ASN A 138 13.37 -8.17 -10.99
N LYS A 139 12.76 -7.15 -11.58
CA LYS A 139 12.83 -5.77 -11.13
C LYS A 139 11.51 -5.38 -10.49
N ARG A 140 11.57 -4.83 -9.28
CA ARG A 140 10.40 -4.31 -8.57
C ARG A 140 10.33 -2.81 -8.69
N LEU A 141 9.14 -2.30 -8.96
CA LEU A 141 8.81 -0.89 -8.83
C LEU A 141 7.69 -0.69 -7.81
N ILE A 142 7.77 0.42 -7.09
CA ILE A 142 6.74 0.91 -6.19
C ILE A 142 6.26 2.26 -6.72
N GLY A 143 4.97 2.38 -6.99
CA GLY A 143 4.33 3.62 -7.40
C GLY A 143 3.34 4.09 -6.34
N VAL A 144 3.34 5.39 -6.03
CA VAL A 144 2.36 6.00 -5.12
C VAL A 144 1.68 7.17 -5.83
N TYR A 145 0.36 7.16 -5.83
CA TYR A 145 -0.45 8.20 -6.44
C TYR A 145 -1.51 8.71 -5.47
N PHE A 146 -1.58 10.03 -5.34
CA PHE A 146 -2.56 10.73 -4.52
C PHE A 146 -3.38 11.70 -5.39
N GLY A 147 -4.60 11.99 -4.96
CA GLY A 147 -5.41 13.05 -5.53
C GLY A 147 -6.10 12.69 -6.85
N GLY A 148 -6.41 11.43 -7.10
CA GLY A 148 -7.24 11.05 -8.25
C GLY A 148 -8.69 11.48 -8.08
N ASP A 149 -9.31 12.03 -9.13
CA ASP A 149 -10.74 12.40 -9.13
C ASP A 149 -11.63 11.17 -9.09
N THR A 150 -11.17 10.08 -9.71
CA THR A 150 -11.84 8.78 -9.71
C THR A 150 -10.84 7.64 -9.55
N GLY A 151 -11.32 6.48 -9.05
CA GLY A 151 -10.49 5.27 -9.01
C GLY A 151 -10.01 4.81 -10.39
N LYS A 152 -10.79 5.08 -11.46
CA LYS A 152 -10.42 4.78 -12.85
C LYS A 152 -9.25 5.66 -13.30
N GLN A 153 -9.36 6.97 -13.13
CA GLN A 153 -8.31 7.93 -13.48
C GLN A 153 -7.01 7.64 -12.73
N ARG A 154 -7.08 7.43 -11.40
CA ARG A 154 -5.94 7.02 -10.58
C ARG A 154 -5.24 5.80 -11.15
N ASN A 155 -6.00 4.74 -11.48
CA ASN A 155 -5.45 3.51 -12.04
C ASN A 155 -4.78 3.74 -13.39
N GLN A 156 -5.41 4.49 -14.29
CA GLN A 156 -4.85 4.82 -15.62
C GLN A 156 -3.53 5.60 -15.49
N ARG A 157 -3.51 6.64 -14.65
CA ARG A 157 -2.30 7.45 -14.44
C ARG A 157 -1.17 6.64 -13.82
N LEU A 158 -1.46 5.87 -12.78
CA LEU A 158 -0.44 5.06 -12.12
C LEU A 158 0.07 3.93 -13.04
N SER A 159 -0.82 3.26 -13.77
CA SER A 159 -0.44 2.26 -14.78
C SER A 159 0.50 2.84 -15.83
N PHE A 160 0.18 4.02 -16.38
CA PHE A 160 1.04 4.71 -17.34
C PHE A 160 2.43 5.00 -16.75
N LEU A 161 2.49 5.59 -15.57
CA LEU A 161 3.78 5.92 -14.91
C LEU A 161 4.62 4.67 -14.63
N MET A 162 3.99 3.60 -14.14
CA MET A 162 4.68 2.33 -13.87
C MET A 162 5.22 1.70 -15.15
N THR A 163 4.44 1.73 -16.24
CA THR A 163 4.88 1.21 -17.54
C THR A 163 6.08 1.97 -18.07
N LYS A 164 6.02 3.31 -18.06
CA LYS A 164 7.15 4.14 -18.47
C LYS A 164 8.40 3.92 -17.62
N ALA A 165 8.25 3.70 -16.33
CA ALA A 165 9.38 3.42 -15.45
C ALA A 165 10.00 2.04 -15.74
N PHE A 166 9.21 1.00 -16.04
CA PHE A 166 9.72 -0.31 -16.45
C PHE A 166 10.43 -0.24 -17.79
N GLU A 167 9.87 0.44 -18.79
CA GLU A 167 10.52 0.68 -20.10
C GLU A 167 11.90 1.33 -19.91
N GLY A 168 11.99 2.37 -19.07
CA GLY A 168 13.26 3.03 -18.75
C GLY A 168 14.28 2.09 -18.10
N LEU A 169 13.87 1.21 -17.21
CA LEU A 169 14.74 0.21 -16.59
C LEU A 169 15.25 -0.83 -17.61
N ASP A 170 14.43 -1.22 -18.56
CA ASP A 170 14.84 -2.20 -19.59
C ASP A 170 15.86 -1.59 -20.55
N ILE A 171 15.70 -0.32 -20.96
CA ILE A 171 16.69 0.43 -21.75
C ILE A 171 18.03 0.52 -21.03
N ILE A 172 18.04 0.87 -19.74
CA ILE A 172 19.26 0.96 -18.93
C ILE A 172 19.97 -0.40 -18.85
N SER A 173 19.20 -1.48 -18.69
CA SER A 173 19.73 -2.83 -18.58
C SER A 173 20.35 -3.30 -19.90
N ALA A 174 19.70 -3.02 -21.04
CA ALA A 174 20.22 -3.33 -22.36
C ALA A 174 21.53 -2.58 -22.66
N LYS A 175 21.60 -1.29 -22.30
CA LYS A 175 22.84 -0.51 -22.45
C LYS A 175 23.99 -1.07 -21.60
N LYS A 176 23.73 -1.46 -20.35
CA LYS A 176 24.77 -2.08 -19.48
C LYS A 176 25.26 -3.42 -20.02
N ALA A 177 24.37 -4.25 -20.57
CA ALA A 177 24.75 -5.51 -21.19
C ALA A 177 25.62 -5.30 -22.44
N SER A 178 25.30 -4.30 -23.27
CA SER A 178 26.08 -3.96 -24.47
C SER A 178 27.49 -3.45 -24.18
N ILE A 179 27.70 -2.80 -23.04
CA ILE A 179 29.02 -2.34 -22.60
C ILE A 179 29.89 -3.52 -22.16
N LYS A 180 29.31 -4.49 -21.42
CA LYS A 180 30.05 -5.69 -20.97
C LYS A 180 30.49 -6.66 -22.08
N ILE A 181 29.91 -6.56 -23.26
CA ILE A 181 30.28 -7.40 -24.43
C ILE A 181 31.48 -6.78 -25.21
N LYS A 182 31.82 -5.53 -24.92
CA LYS A 182 32.91 -4.81 -25.61
C LYS A 182 34.25 -4.83 -24.86
N ASP A 183 34.26 -5.35 -23.63
CA ASP A 183 35.46 -5.57 -22.81
C ASP A 183 35.88 -7.05 -22.90
#